data_83cc6121a3996b761ec536516e20140a
#
_entry.id   83cc6121a3996b761ec536516e20140a
#
_cell.length_a   1.000
_cell.length_b   1.000
_cell.length_c   1.000
_cell.angle_alpha   90.00
_cell.angle_beta   90.00
_cell.angle_gamma   90.00
#
_symmetry.space_group_name_H-M   'P 1'
#
loop_
_entity.id
_entity.type
_entity.pdbx_description
1 polymer ?
#
loop_
_entity_poly.entity_id
_entity_poly.type
_entity_poly.pdbx_seq_one_letter_code
_entity_poly.pdbx_strand_id
1 'polypeptide(L)'
;RRQRQMCIRDRYTTLLLCFCSILLLGSCKSQPSAQNGQPLEVMTFNVRLDIPSDSVNNWNYRKGDACRMIAYYSPDLLGMQEVLHNQMEDLKRGLPQYTALGVGRDDGKEAGEYCPIFFRTDRFTLLEYGNFSLSEQPETIGIKGWDASYNRVTTWAILQEKNNGQKFVYFNTHLDNDGKTARKEGVQLILDKIKEIAPDMPAIITGDFNCTPGEEPLQTLEKGGMENAAKTAAVTYGPSWSFHDFGRLPVEERVLLDYVFVTKGAKIDRYRVIQDKPENSYLSDHCPILVELTVQ
;
A
#
# COMPACT_ATOMS: atom_id res chain seq x y z
N ARG A 1 24.40 -66.38 -40.36
CA ARG A 1 24.71 -67.79 -39.89
C ARG A 1 24.20 -67.91 -38.45
N ARG A 2 23.09 -68.60 -38.32
CA ARG A 2 22.84 -69.82 -37.59
C ARG A 2 22.84 -69.66 -36.10
N GLN A 3 21.63 -69.72 -35.49
CA GLN A 3 20.95 -70.98 -35.01
C GLN A 3 21.57 -71.47 -33.69
N ARG A 4 20.94 -71.82 -32.66
CA ARG A 4 19.64 -72.52 -32.34
C ARG A 4 19.46 -72.49 -30.85
N GLN A 5 18.26 -72.24 -30.32
CA GLN A 5 17.39 -73.26 -29.72
C GLN A 5 18.07 -74.18 -28.66
N MET A 6 17.56 -74.21 -27.45
CA MET A 6 16.57 -75.19 -27.04
C MET A 6 16.12 -75.05 -25.59
N CYS A 7 14.87 -75.31 -25.38
CA CYS A 7 14.16 -75.50 -24.12
C CYS A 7 14.82 -76.55 -23.21
N ILE A 8 14.56 -76.44 -21.91
CA ILE A 8 13.98 -77.56 -21.11
C ILE A 8 13.25 -76.97 -19.90
N ARG A 9 12.10 -77.51 -19.74
CA ARG A 9 11.08 -77.44 -18.71
C ARG A 9 11.50 -78.29 -17.56
N ASP A 10 11.30 -77.89 -16.30
CA ASP A 10 10.80 -78.79 -15.27
C ASP A 10 10.18 -78.07 -14.08
N ARG A 11 9.08 -78.66 -13.65
CA ARG A 11 8.21 -78.33 -12.54
C ARG A 11 8.91 -78.63 -11.21
N TYR A 12 8.52 -77.97 -10.14
CA TYR A 12 8.01 -78.51 -8.88
C TYR A 12 7.53 -77.43 -7.91
N THR A 13 6.25 -77.46 -7.68
CA THR A 13 5.45 -77.46 -6.43
C THR A 13 5.83 -76.55 -5.26
N THR A 14 4.92 -75.63 -4.95
CA THR A 14 4.24 -75.35 -3.67
C THR A 14 5.07 -75.04 -2.43
N LEU A 15 4.98 -73.78 -1.93
CA LEU A 15 4.63 -73.59 -0.55
C LEU A 15 4.01 -72.16 -0.40
N LEU A 16 2.76 -72.17 0.05
CA LEU A 16 1.99 -70.97 0.44
C LEU A 16 2.54 -70.50 1.78
N LEU A 17 3.10 -69.28 1.82
CA LEU A 17 3.34 -68.54 3.06
C LEU A 17 2.62 -67.18 2.92
N CYS A 18 1.46 -67.09 3.57
CA CYS A 18 0.74 -65.85 3.79
C CYS A 18 1.59 -64.95 4.70
N PHE A 19 2.21 -63.91 4.13
CA PHE A 19 2.71 -62.77 4.86
C PHE A 19 1.62 -61.70 4.82
N CYS A 20 0.88 -61.55 5.94
CA CYS A 20 0.05 -60.38 6.19
C CYS A 20 0.93 -59.18 6.35
N SER A 21 1.19 -58.44 5.30
CA SER A 21 1.79 -57.11 5.36
C SER A 21 0.73 -56.11 5.84
N ILE A 22 0.75 -55.77 7.11
CA ILE A 22 0.00 -54.68 7.69
C ILE A 22 0.61 -53.39 7.08
N LEU A 23 -0.04 -52.86 6.08
CA LEU A 23 0.18 -51.50 5.57
C LEU A 23 -0.28 -50.51 6.66
N LEU A 24 0.63 -50.07 7.50
CA LEU A 24 0.49 -48.85 8.29
C LEU A 24 0.43 -47.68 7.31
N LEU A 25 -0.78 -47.32 6.88
CA LEU A 25 -1.04 -46.02 6.27
C LEU A 25 -0.81 -44.98 7.31
N GLY A 26 0.46 -44.54 7.46
CA GLY A 26 0.82 -43.33 8.15
C GLY A 26 0.12 -42.16 7.44
N SER A 27 -1.01 -41.73 8.00
CA SER A 27 -1.66 -40.48 7.62
C SER A 27 -0.67 -39.35 7.97
N CYS A 28 0.17 -38.99 7.00
CA CYS A 28 0.87 -37.70 7.06
C CYS A 28 -0.24 -36.62 7.06
N LYS A 29 -0.65 -36.20 8.26
CA LYS A 29 -1.29 -34.90 8.40
C LYS A 29 -0.24 -33.90 7.95
N SER A 30 -0.31 -33.43 6.72
CA SER A 30 0.35 -32.20 6.30
C SER A 30 -0.12 -31.14 7.28
N GLN A 31 0.76 -30.69 8.17
CA GLN A 31 0.53 -29.43 8.88
C GLN A 31 0.25 -28.40 7.78
N PRO A 32 -0.80 -27.59 7.92
CA PRO A 32 -0.96 -26.45 7.03
C PRO A 32 0.35 -25.62 7.18
N SER A 33 1.13 -25.57 6.11
CA SER A 33 2.20 -24.59 6.01
C SER A 33 1.56 -23.24 6.34
N ALA A 34 2.12 -22.50 7.28
CA ALA A 34 1.74 -21.12 7.48
C ALA A 34 1.72 -20.50 6.07
N GLN A 35 0.54 -20.15 5.57
CA GLN A 35 0.42 -19.50 4.28
C GLN A 35 1.08 -18.14 4.48
N ASN A 36 2.35 -18.03 4.10
CA ASN A 36 2.99 -16.73 3.99
C ASN A 36 2.11 -15.89 3.08
N GLY A 37 1.72 -14.70 3.56
CA GLY A 37 0.91 -13.78 2.79
C GLY A 37 1.51 -13.59 1.40
N GLN A 38 0.67 -13.32 0.41
CA GLN A 38 1.15 -12.98 -0.93
C GLN A 38 1.78 -11.58 -0.89
N PRO A 39 2.89 -11.33 -1.61
CA PRO A 39 3.45 -9.99 -1.71
C PRO A 39 2.41 -8.98 -2.19
N LEU A 40 2.40 -7.82 -1.57
CA LEU A 40 1.59 -6.65 -1.92
C LEU A 40 2.47 -5.58 -2.53
N GLU A 41 2.03 -4.99 -3.62
CA GLU A 41 2.61 -3.76 -4.16
C GLU A 41 1.77 -2.57 -3.67
N VAL A 42 2.37 -1.73 -2.83
CA VAL A 42 1.73 -0.59 -2.17
C VAL A 42 2.35 0.70 -2.68
N MET A 43 1.53 1.60 -3.20
CA MET A 43 1.99 2.90 -3.71
C MET A 43 1.41 4.04 -2.89
N THR A 44 2.22 5.06 -2.58
CA THR A 44 1.74 6.39 -2.17
C THR A 44 2.10 7.41 -3.24
N PHE A 45 1.18 8.33 -3.54
CA PHE A 45 1.39 9.33 -4.57
C PHE A 45 0.61 10.62 -4.28
N ASN A 46 1.28 11.66 -3.82
CA ASN A 46 0.71 13.01 -3.86
C ASN A 46 0.64 13.45 -5.33
N VAL A 47 -0.57 13.56 -5.87
CA VAL A 47 -0.80 13.85 -7.29
C VAL A 47 -0.74 15.33 -7.62
N ARG A 48 -0.57 16.19 -6.63
CA ARG A 48 -0.72 17.65 -6.71
C ARG A 48 -2.13 18.05 -7.16
N LEU A 49 -2.78 18.90 -6.38
CA LEU A 49 -4.12 19.39 -6.68
C LEU A 49 -4.17 20.15 -8.03
N ASP A 50 -5.35 20.19 -8.63
CA ASP A 50 -5.58 20.90 -9.88
C ASP A 50 -5.77 22.41 -9.64
N ILE A 51 -4.71 23.19 -9.83
CA ILE A 51 -4.76 24.65 -9.71
C ILE A 51 -4.19 25.33 -10.96
N PRO A 52 -4.81 26.44 -11.42
CA PRO A 52 -4.37 27.15 -12.62
C PRO A 52 -2.93 27.69 -12.55
N SER A 53 -2.45 28.03 -11.35
CA SER A 53 -1.09 28.56 -11.13
C SER A 53 0.02 27.57 -11.52
N ASP A 54 -0.26 26.27 -11.60
CA ASP A 54 0.72 25.26 -12.01
C ASP A 54 1.03 25.32 -13.52
N SER A 55 0.26 26.14 -14.31
CA SER A 55 0.53 26.42 -15.71
C SER A 55 0.74 25.13 -16.56
N VAL A 56 1.94 24.94 -17.11
CA VAL A 56 2.30 23.75 -17.92
C VAL A 56 2.30 22.45 -17.12
N ASN A 57 2.34 22.54 -15.81
CA ASN A 57 2.24 21.40 -14.90
C ASN A 57 0.82 21.18 -14.34
N ASN A 58 -0.19 21.91 -14.89
CA ASN A 58 -1.57 21.72 -14.46
C ASN A 58 -2.04 20.29 -14.68
N TRP A 59 -2.96 19.82 -13.83
CA TRP A 59 -3.49 18.46 -13.87
C TRP A 59 -3.97 18.00 -15.25
N ASN A 60 -4.59 18.88 -16.02
CA ASN A 60 -5.10 18.53 -17.36
C ASN A 60 -4.01 18.03 -18.32
N TYR A 61 -2.75 18.44 -18.10
CA TYR A 61 -1.62 17.98 -18.91
C TYR A 61 -0.98 16.71 -18.35
N ARG A 62 -1.15 16.41 -17.04
CA ARG A 62 -0.50 15.31 -16.33
C ARG A 62 -1.38 14.08 -16.15
N LYS A 63 -2.70 14.23 -16.08
CA LYS A 63 -3.64 13.16 -15.71
C LYS A 63 -3.52 11.89 -16.54
N GLY A 64 -3.30 12.02 -17.84
CA GLY A 64 -3.12 10.87 -18.73
C GLY A 64 -1.86 10.07 -18.41
N ASP A 65 -0.74 10.75 -18.16
CA ASP A 65 0.52 10.14 -17.82
C ASP A 65 0.51 9.56 -16.41
N ALA A 66 -0.11 10.24 -15.46
CA ALA A 66 -0.30 9.73 -14.11
C ALA A 66 -1.09 8.40 -14.12
N CYS A 67 -2.21 8.34 -14.84
CA CYS A 67 -2.97 7.10 -14.98
C CYS A 67 -2.17 5.99 -15.70
N ARG A 68 -1.41 6.33 -16.75
CA ARG A 68 -0.56 5.34 -17.45
C ARG A 68 0.56 4.81 -16.58
N MET A 69 1.20 5.66 -15.78
CA MET A 69 2.23 5.25 -14.83
C MET A 69 1.64 4.30 -13.77
N ILE A 70 0.50 4.66 -13.16
CA ILE A 70 -0.18 3.81 -12.19
C ILE A 70 -0.57 2.46 -12.83
N ALA A 71 -1.11 2.47 -14.05
CA ALA A 71 -1.47 1.24 -14.75
C ALA A 71 -0.26 0.38 -15.11
N TYR A 72 0.89 0.98 -15.41
CA TYR A 72 2.14 0.28 -15.71
C TYR A 72 2.71 -0.43 -14.47
N TYR A 73 2.81 0.27 -13.35
CA TYR A 73 3.26 -0.32 -12.08
C TYR A 73 2.21 -1.22 -11.44
N SER A 74 0.94 -0.98 -11.73
CA SER A 74 -0.21 -1.79 -11.31
C SER A 74 -0.22 -2.14 -9.81
N PRO A 75 -0.01 -1.17 -8.90
CA PRO A 75 0.04 -1.46 -7.48
C PRO A 75 -1.27 -2.09 -7.01
N ASP A 76 -1.19 -2.97 -6.01
CA ASP A 76 -2.37 -3.59 -5.40
C ASP A 76 -3.18 -2.61 -4.56
N LEU A 77 -2.45 -1.73 -3.86
CA LEU A 77 -2.97 -0.67 -3.01
C LEU A 77 -2.33 0.66 -3.41
N LEU A 78 -3.13 1.68 -3.53
CA LEU A 78 -2.68 3.01 -3.89
C LEU A 78 -3.36 4.06 -2.99
N GLY A 79 -2.57 4.79 -2.21
CA GLY A 79 -2.99 5.98 -1.50
C GLY A 79 -2.56 7.23 -2.25
N MET A 80 -3.48 8.14 -2.50
CA MET A 80 -3.15 9.41 -3.13
C MET A 80 -3.47 10.59 -2.22
N GLN A 81 -2.84 11.72 -2.45
CA GLN A 81 -3.03 12.95 -1.67
C GLN A 81 -3.25 14.12 -2.63
N GLU A 82 -3.85 15.20 -2.12
CA GLU A 82 -4.22 16.42 -2.85
C GLU A 82 -5.23 16.20 -3.99
N VAL A 83 -6.02 15.15 -3.94
CA VAL A 83 -6.96 14.83 -5.00
C VAL A 83 -8.22 15.69 -4.87
N LEU A 84 -8.49 16.61 -5.80
CA LEU A 84 -9.76 17.30 -5.88
C LEU A 84 -10.85 16.43 -6.53
N HIS A 85 -12.12 16.80 -6.37
CA HIS A 85 -13.24 16.01 -6.89
C HIS A 85 -13.12 15.73 -8.41
N ASN A 86 -12.78 16.70 -9.22
CA ASN A 86 -12.56 16.50 -10.66
C ASN A 86 -11.39 15.54 -10.96
N GLN A 87 -10.33 15.59 -10.16
CA GLN A 87 -9.22 14.65 -10.27
C GLN A 87 -9.63 13.23 -9.85
N MET A 88 -10.46 13.10 -8.80
CA MET A 88 -11.04 11.82 -8.38
C MET A 88 -11.83 11.16 -9.50
N GLU A 89 -12.65 11.94 -10.21
CA GLU A 89 -13.41 11.44 -11.35
C GLU A 89 -12.54 11.08 -12.56
N ASP A 90 -11.48 11.86 -12.84
CA ASP A 90 -10.50 11.53 -13.88
C ASP A 90 -9.75 10.23 -13.55
N LEU A 91 -9.33 10.05 -12.29
CA LEU A 91 -8.64 8.85 -11.82
C LEU A 91 -9.54 7.60 -11.87
N LYS A 92 -10.79 7.69 -11.44
CA LYS A 92 -11.77 6.59 -11.56
C LYS A 92 -11.95 6.14 -13.00
N ARG A 93 -12.06 7.11 -13.94
CA ARG A 93 -12.17 6.79 -15.36
C ARG A 93 -10.91 6.19 -15.96
N GLY A 94 -9.74 6.69 -15.52
CA GLY A 94 -8.44 6.25 -16.01
C GLY A 94 -7.96 4.91 -15.42
N LEU A 95 -8.54 4.49 -14.30
CA LEU A 95 -8.12 3.31 -13.51
C LEU A 95 -9.33 2.40 -13.19
N PRO A 96 -10.07 1.91 -14.20
CA PRO A 96 -11.33 1.17 -13.97
C PRO A 96 -11.14 -0.18 -13.25
N GLN A 97 -9.89 -0.69 -13.15
CA GLN A 97 -9.57 -1.91 -12.43
C GLN A 97 -9.48 -1.73 -10.91
N TYR A 98 -9.59 -0.49 -10.42
CA TYR A 98 -9.55 -0.17 -8.99
C TYR A 98 -10.93 0.22 -8.46
N THR A 99 -11.19 -0.17 -7.22
CA THR A 99 -12.25 0.44 -6.39
C THR A 99 -11.64 1.62 -5.64
N ALA A 100 -12.34 2.76 -5.68
CA ALA A 100 -11.89 4.01 -5.08
C ALA A 100 -12.77 4.41 -3.90
N LEU A 101 -12.14 4.81 -2.78
CA LEU A 101 -12.77 5.25 -1.55
C LEU A 101 -12.20 6.61 -1.11
N GLY A 102 -12.99 7.42 -0.45
CA GLY A 102 -12.55 8.69 0.13
C GLY A 102 -13.61 9.78 -0.01
N VAL A 103 -13.43 10.84 0.75
CA VAL A 103 -14.30 12.04 0.75
C VAL A 103 -13.44 13.31 0.76
N GLY A 104 -14.03 14.41 0.33
CA GLY A 104 -13.42 15.73 0.41
C GLY A 104 -13.26 16.21 1.86
N ARG A 105 -12.13 16.80 2.18
CA ARG A 105 -11.75 17.18 3.54
C ARG A 105 -12.56 18.34 4.13
N ASP A 106 -13.29 19.10 3.31
CA ASP A 106 -14.00 20.30 3.76
C ASP A 106 -15.47 20.08 4.11
N ASP A 107 -16.11 19.04 3.58
CA ASP A 107 -17.52 18.77 3.82
C ASP A 107 -17.85 17.28 4.06
N GLY A 108 -16.83 16.42 3.98
CA GLY A 108 -17.03 14.97 4.06
C GLY A 108 -17.74 14.37 2.85
N LYS A 109 -17.79 15.10 1.73
CA LYS A 109 -18.41 14.69 0.47
C LYS A 109 -17.48 14.97 -0.71
N GLU A 110 -17.60 16.14 -1.33
CA GLU A 110 -16.91 16.48 -2.57
C GLU A 110 -16.00 17.71 -2.45
N ALA A 111 -16.14 18.51 -1.38
CA ALA A 111 -15.39 19.75 -1.24
C ALA A 111 -14.00 19.53 -0.62
N GLY A 112 -13.03 20.23 -1.18
CA GLY A 112 -11.62 20.16 -0.74
C GLY A 112 -10.89 18.95 -1.28
N GLU A 113 -9.67 18.76 -0.76
CA GLU A 113 -8.81 17.65 -1.17
C GLU A 113 -9.23 16.34 -0.48
N TYR A 114 -9.17 15.25 -1.23
CA TYR A 114 -9.31 13.89 -0.74
C TYR A 114 -7.95 13.31 -0.38
N CYS A 115 -7.96 12.33 0.51
CA CYS A 115 -6.88 11.35 0.68
C CYS A 115 -7.42 9.96 0.28
N PRO A 116 -7.69 9.70 -1.00
CA PRO A 116 -8.40 8.51 -1.40
C PRO A 116 -7.51 7.27 -1.34
N ILE A 117 -8.18 6.13 -1.12
CA ILE A 117 -7.63 4.78 -1.28
C ILE A 117 -8.16 4.21 -2.58
N PHE A 118 -7.26 3.64 -3.39
CA PHE A 118 -7.59 2.80 -4.53
C PHE A 118 -7.01 1.41 -4.28
N PHE A 119 -7.81 0.36 -4.50
CA PHE A 119 -7.35 -1.03 -4.39
C PHE A 119 -7.82 -1.87 -5.56
N ARG A 120 -7.04 -2.86 -5.95
CA ARG A 120 -7.37 -3.80 -7.03
C ARG A 120 -8.68 -4.53 -6.74
N THR A 121 -9.71 -4.26 -7.53
CA THR A 121 -11.05 -4.86 -7.37
C THR A 121 -11.05 -6.37 -7.56
N ASP A 122 -10.19 -6.88 -8.45
CA ASP A 122 -10.06 -8.32 -8.71
C ASP A 122 -9.35 -9.07 -7.58
N ARG A 123 -8.47 -8.39 -6.82
CA ARG A 123 -7.65 -9.00 -5.76
C ARG A 123 -8.31 -8.95 -4.38
N PHE A 124 -9.03 -7.89 -4.05
CA PHE A 124 -9.53 -7.67 -2.70
C PHE A 124 -11.05 -7.59 -2.61
N THR A 125 -11.56 -8.00 -1.45
CA THR A 125 -12.92 -7.75 -0.99
C THR A 125 -12.87 -6.65 0.05
N LEU A 126 -13.67 -5.59 -0.13
CA LEU A 126 -13.88 -4.55 0.88
C LEU A 126 -14.80 -5.09 1.97
N LEU A 127 -14.34 -5.09 3.21
CA LEU A 127 -15.15 -5.51 4.35
C LEU A 127 -15.77 -4.32 5.07
N GLU A 128 -14.98 -3.27 5.28
CA GLU A 128 -15.40 -2.04 5.97
C GLU A 128 -14.53 -0.87 5.52
N TYR A 129 -15.04 0.35 5.58
CA TYR A 129 -14.26 1.55 5.32
C TYR A 129 -14.85 2.76 6.03
N GLY A 130 -14.06 3.79 6.17
CA GLY A 130 -14.49 5.05 6.73
C GLY A 130 -13.49 6.17 6.50
N ASN A 131 -13.87 7.33 7.01
CA ASN A 131 -13.04 8.53 6.98
C ASN A 131 -13.12 9.20 8.35
N PHE A 132 -12.06 9.85 8.79
CA PHE A 132 -12.07 10.67 10.00
C PHE A 132 -11.22 11.92 9.81
N SER A 133 -11.57 12.98 10.53
CA SER A 133 -10.81 14.21 10.58
C SER A 133 -9.57 14.04 11.45
N LEU A 134 -8.44 14.61 11.05
CA LEU A 134 -7.27 14.75 11.93
C LEU A 134 -7.47 15.99 12.81
N SER A 135 -8.28 15.82 13.85
CA SER A 135 -8.65 16.87 14.80
C SER A 135 -9.03 16.27 16.16
N GLU A 136 -9.27 17.12 17.16
CA GLU A 136 -9.78 16.73 18.47
C GLU A 136 -11.21 16.17 18.41
N GLN A 137 -11.87 16.29 17.26
CA GLN A 137 -13.21 15.75 16.99
C GLN A 137 -13.17 14.91 15.70
N PRO A 138 -12.58 13.72 15.71
CA PRO A 138 -12.32 12.95 14.51
C PRO A 138 -13.56 12.57 13.71
N GLU A 139 -14.71 12.47 14.35
CA GLU A 139 -15.99 12.14 13.70
C GLU A 139 -16.61 13.33 12.93
N THR A 140 -16.04 14.54 13.08
CA THR A 140 -16.52 15.75 12.41
C THR A 140 -15.57 16.16 11.31
N ILE A 141 -15.88 15.81 10.05
CA ILE A 141 -15.08 16.23 8.88
C ILE A 141 -15.40 17.70 8.56
N GLY A 142 -14.40 18.44 8.09
CA GLY A 142 -14.54 19.86 7.74
C GLY A 142 -14.08 20.82 8.83
N ILE A 143 -13.36 20.33 9.82
CA ILE A 143 -12.78 21.14 10.89
C ILE A 143 -11.26 20.98 10.92
N LYS A 144 -10.57 22.05 11.32
CA LYS A 144 -9.14 22.03 11.58
C LYS A 144 -8.86 21.43 12.97
N GLY A 145 -7.83 20.60 13.06
CA GLY A 145 -7.34 20.09 14.33
C GLY A 145 -6.12 20.87 14.82
N TRP A 146 -6.05 21.09 16.12
CA TRP A 146 -4.89 21.70 16.80
C TRP A 146 -4.43 23.00 16.14
N ASP A 147 -3.17 23.06 15.70
CA ASP A 147 -2.56 24.21 15.00
C ASP A 147 -2.54 24.06 13.47
N ALA A 148 -3.40 23.18 12.89
CA ALA A 148 -3.43 22.93 11.46
C ALA A 148 -3.82 24.16 10.64
N SER A 149 -3.14 24.37 9.51
CA SER A 149 -3.49 25.40 8.53
C SER A 149 -4.71 25.02 7.69
N TYR A 150 -4.94 23.73 7.48
CA TYR A 150 -6.02 23.19 6.66
C TYR A 150 -6.78 22.07 7.39
N ASN A 151 -8.02 21.84 6.96
CA ASN A 151 -8.73 20.59 7.32
C ASN A 151 -7.93 19.39 6.80
N ARG A 152 -7.83 18.33 7.61
CA ARG A 152 -7.15 17.09 7.22
C ARG A 152 -8.05 15.90 7.43
N VAL A 153 -8.05 14.99 6.47
CA VAL A 153 -8.86 13.77 6.49
C VAL A 153 -7.97 12.55 6.26
N THR A 154 -8.28 11.48 6.94
CA THR A 154 -7.69 10.15 6.70
C THR A 154 -8.78 9.22 6.23
N THR A 155 -8.51 8.47 5.17
CA THR A 155 -9.37 7.38 4.68
C THR A 155 -8.78 6.05 5.13
N TRP A 156 -9.64 5.11 5.55
CA TRP A 156 -9.23 3.75 5.89
C TRP A 156 -10.16 2.70 5.30
N ALA A 157 -9.64 1.50 5.12
CA ALA A 157 -10.40 0.34 4.65
C ALA A 157 -9.88 -0.95 5.27
N ILE A 158 -10.78 -1.85 5.70
CA ILE A 158 -10.47 -3.25 5.99
C ILE A 158 -10.67 -4.04 4.70
N LEU A 159 -9.59 -4.63 4.24
CA LEU A 159 -9.53 -5.41 3.01
C LEU A 159 -9.24 -6.88 3.31
N GLN A 160 -9.86 -7.77 2.54
CA GLN A 160 -9.57 -9.19 2.56
C GLN A 160 -9.06 -9.64 1.20
N GLU A 161 -7.89 -10.26 1.17
CA GLU A 161 -7.36 -10.87 -0.03
C GLU A 161 -8.19 -12.10 -0.42
N LYS A 162 -8.68 -12.12 -1.68
CA LYS A 162 -9.60 -13.18 -2.17
C LYS A 162 -8.96 -14.54 -2.25
N ASN A 163 -7.65 -14.61 -2.53
CA ASN A 163 -6.96 -15.88 -2.78
C ASN A 163 -6.65 -16.66 -1.50
N ASN A 164 -6.33 -15.99 -0.39
CA ASN A 164 -5.89 -16.63 0.85
C ASN A 164 -6.72 -16.24 2.08
N GLY A 165 -7.65 -15.28 1.93
CA GLY A 165 -8.52 -14.82 3.01
C GLY A 165 -7.83 -13.91 4.03
N GLN A 166 -6.57 -13.53 3.82
CA GLN A 166 -5.84 -12.65 4.72
C GLN A 166 -6.52 -11.28 4.81
N LYS A 167 -6.66 -10.77 6.03
CA LYS A 167 -7.23 -9.45 6.30
C LYS A 167 -6.16 -8.51 6.81
N PHE A 168 -6.29 -7.25 6.44
CA PHE A 168 -5.47 -6.14 6.93
C PHE A 168 -6.26 -4.85 6.85
N VAL A 169 -5.82 -3.84 7.60
CA VAL A 169 -6.38 -2.49 7.50
C VAL A 169 -5.41 -1.58 6.75
N TYR A 170 -5.93 -0.77 5.86
CA TYR A 170 -5.18 0.17 5.06
C TYR A 170 -5.64 1.60 5.32
N PHE A 171 -4.69 2.49 5.64
CA PHE A 171 -4.91 3.92 5.88
C PHE A 171 -4.18 4.74 4.85
N ASN A 172 -4.79 5.85 4.42
CA ASN A 172 -4.12 6.86 3.62
C ASN A 172 -4.40 8.25 4.18
N THR A 173 -3.35 9.07 4.33
CA THR A 173 -3.40 10.35 5.02
C THR A 173 -2.58 11.43 4.32
N HIS A 174 -2.86 12.70 4.66
CA HIS A 174 -2.03 13.85 4.31
C HIS A 174 -1.97 14.77 5.53
N LEU A 175 -0.83 14.78 6.21
CA LEU A 175 -0.63 15.58 7.42
C LEU A 175 -0.51 17.07 7.08
N ASP A 176 -0.72 17.91 8.08
CA ASP A 176 -0.65 19.37 7.89
C ASP A 176 0.78 19.85 7.57
N ASN A 177 0.90 20.74 6.59
CA ASN A 177 2.19 21.23 6.14
C ASN A 177 2.83 22.23 7.12
N ASP A 178 2.04 22.95 7.94
CA ASP A 178 2.52 23.99 8.86
C ASP A 178 2.45 23.55 10.33
N GLY A 179 1.31 22.99 10.75
CA GLY A 179 0.99 22.68 12.14
C GLY A 179 1.83 21.53 12.69
N LYS A 180 2.80 21.84 13.55
CA LYS A 180 3.65 20.82 14.19
C LYS A 180 2.88 19.96 15.18
N THR A 181 1.99 20.59 15.98
CA THR A 181 1.11 19.87 16.91
C THR A 181 0.14 19.02 16.15
N ALA A 182 -0.45 19.54 15.07
CA ALA A 182 -1.38 18.79 14.21
C ALA A 182 -0.73 17.55 13.59
N ARG A 183 0.52 17.62 13.14
CA ARG A 183 1.26 16.44 12.65
C ARG A 183 1.49 15.41 13.75
N LYS A 184 1.96 15.86 14.91
CA LYS A 184 2.26 14.98 16.05
C LYS A 184 1.00 14.28 16.57
N GLU A 185 -0.02 15.04 16.89
CA GLU A 185 -1.29 14.50 17.42
C GLU A 185 -2.07 13.73 16.35
N GLY A 186 -1.96 14.15 15.08
CA GLY A 186 -2.57 13.44 13.94
C GLY A 186 -2.04 12.01 13.78
N VAL A 187 -0.73 11.78 13.90
CA VAL A 187 -0.17 10.41 13.85
C VAL A 187 -0.53 9.60 15.09
N GLN A 188 -0.63 10.24 16.28
CA GLN A 188 -1.10 9.56 17.48
C GLN A 188 -2.56 9.10 17.31
N LEU A 189 -3.42 9.97 16.77
CA LEU A 189 -4.81 9.64 16.45
C LEU A 189 -4.91 8.48 15.45
N ILE A 190 -4.06 8.45 14.41
CA ILE A 190 -4.02 7.33 13.45
C ILE A 190 -3.68 6.02 14.18
N LEU A 191 -2.67 6.01 15.07
CA LEU A 191 -2.30 4.83 15.86
C LEU A 191 -3.45 4.36 16.77
N ASP A 192 -4.18 5.30 17.37
CA ASP A 192 -5.31 4.97 18.24
C ASP A 192 -6.49 4.45 17.42
N LYS A 193 -6.77 5.00 16.25
CA LYS A 193 -7.77 4.49 15.31
C LYS A 193 -7.41 3.09 14.76
N ILE A 194 -6.14 2.77 14.52
CA ILE A 194 -5.72 1.41 14.17
C ILE A 194 -6.11 0.42 15.27
N LYS A 195 -5.83 0.75 16.53
CA LYS A 195 -6.20 -0.10 17.69
C LYS A 195 -7.70 -0.24 17.89
N GLU A 196 -8.45 0.83 17.61
CA GLU A 196 -9.90 0.84 17.71
C GLU A 196 -10.56 -0.01 16.60
N ILE A 197 -10.14 0.20 15.35
CA ILE A 197 -10.78 -0.38 14.17
C ILE A 197 -10.30 -1.81 13.91
N ALA A 198 -9.02 -2.09 14.13
CA ALA A 198 -8.38 -3.33 13.71
C ALA A 198 -7.31 -3.82 14.71
N PRO A 199 -7.67 -4.08 15.98
CA PRO A 199 -6.71 -4.34 17.06
C PRO A 199 -5.79 -5.54 16.79
N ASP A 200 -6.28 -6.54 16.04
CA ASP A 200 -5.59 -7.81 15.79
C ASP A 200 -5.21 -8.00 14.32
N MET A 201 -5.26 -6.94 13.52
CA MET A 201 -4.93 -7.02 12.09
C MET A 201 -3.63 -6.27 11.77
N PRO A 202 -2.88 -6.75 10.80
CA PRO A 202 -1.80 -5.94 10.22
C PRO A 202 -2.36 -4.64 9.66
N ALA A 203 -1.61 -3.54 9.85
CA ALA A 203 -1.96 -2.23 9.32
C ALA A 203 -0.91 -1.75 8.33
N ILE A 204 -1.37 -1.09 7.26
CA ILE A 204 -0.54 -0.39 6.29
C ILE A 204 -0.99 1.07 6.28
N ILE A 205 -0.04 2.00 6.30
CA ILE A 205 -0.31 3.44 6.21
C ILE A 205 0.49 4.02 5.05
N THR A 206 -0.17 4.72 4.16
CA THR A 206 0.46 5.54 3.13
C THR A 206 0.14 7.01 3.36
N GLY A 207 0.98 7.89 2.88
CA GLY A 207 0.66 9.32 2.95
C GLY A 207 1.81 10.24 2.61
N ASP A 208 1.43 11.50 2.42
CA ASP A 208 2.31 12.65 2.56
C ASP A 208 2.26 13.11 4.02
N PHE A 209 3.35 12.90 4.74
CA PHE A 209 3.42 13.21 6.17
C PHE A 209 3.89 14.64 6.44
N ASN A 210 4.31 15.37 5.42
CA ASN A 210 4.89 16.71 5.58
C ASN A 210 5.97 16.77 6.68
N CYS A 211 6.70 15.65 6.84
CA CYS A 211 7.76 15.47 7.82
C CYS A 211 9.01 14.95 7.12
N THR A 212 10.16 15.53 7.45
CA THR A 212 11.45 15.00 7.01
C THR A 212 11.93 13.84 7.90
N PRO A 213 12.83 12.96 7.42
CA PRO A 213 13.33 11.85 8.20
C PRO A 213 13.87 12.28 9.57
N GLY A 214 13.41 11.61 10.63
CA GLY A 214 13.82 11.89 12.01
C GLY A 214 12.93 12.85 12.79
N GLU A 215 11.91 13.44 12.17
CA GLU A 215 10.95 14.25 12.90
C GLU A 215 10.04 13.42 13.82
N GLU A 216 9.55 14.05 14.89
CA GLU A 216 8.79 13.42 15.97
C GLU A 216 7.58 12.62 15.49
N PRO A 217 6.76 13.08 14.52
CA PRO A 217 5.61 12.30 14.05
C PRO A 217 5.99 10.92 13.50
N LEU A 218 7.08 10.84 12.71
CA LEU A 218 7.55 9.57 12.16
C LEU A 218 8.10 8.65 13.26
N GLN A 219 8.82 9.20 14.24
CA GLN A 219 9.29 8.45 15.41
C GLN A 219 8.14 7.95 16.28
N THR A 220 7.03 8.69 16.36
CA THR A 220 5.82 8.27 17.08
C THR A 220 5.20 7.03 16.44
N LEU A 221 5.09 6.98 15.11
CA LEU A 221 4.66 5.78 14.39
C LEU A 221 5.58 4.57 14.67
N GLU A 222 6.91 4.79 14.59
CA GLU A 222 7.89 3.72 14.85
C GLU A 222 7.79 3.18 16.29
N LYS A 223 7.65 4.05 17.29
CA LYS A 223 7.42 3.69 18.69
C LYS A 223 6.05 3.01 18.90
N GLY A 224 5.06 3.37 18.09
CA GLY A 224 3.73 2.79 18.07
C GLY A 224 3.66 1.40 17.42
N GLY A 225 4.79 0.85 16.97
CA GLY A 225 4.87 -0.50 16.40
C GLY A 225 4.76 -0.55 14.88
N MET A 226 4.93 0.59 14.20
CA MET A 226 4.98 0.64 12.74
C MET A 226 6.44 0.64 12.25
N GLU A 227 6.71 -0.03 11.15
CA GLU A 227 7.99 -0.02 10.45
C GLU A 227 7.93 0.91 9.24
N ASN A 228 8.93 1.78 9.12
CA ASN A 228 9.10 2.67 7.97
C ASN A 228 9.76 1.91 6.83
N ALA A 229 9.06 1.71 5.73
CA ALA A 229 9.53 0.95 4.58
C ALA A 229 10.84 1.50 3.99
N ALA A 230 11.05 2.81 4.02
CA ALA A 230 12.30 3.42 3.55
C ALA A 230 13.54 3.00 4.38
N LYS A 231 13.34 2.60 5.66
CA LYS A 231 14.42 2.20 6.55
C LYS A 231 14.66 0.69 6.58
N THR A 232 13.63 -0.11 6.35
CA THR A 232 13.65 -1.56 6.63
C THR A 232 13.57 -2.43 5.39
N ALA A 233 13.34 -1.85 4.20
CA ALA A 233 13.33 -2.60 2.94
C ALA A 233 14.67 -3.28 2.66
N ALA A 234 14.62 -4.55 2.22
CA ALA A 234 15.81 -5.32 1.88
C ALA A 234 16.57 -4.71 0.68
N VAL A 235 15.85 -4.11 -0.27
CA VAL A 235 16.42 -3.43 -1.44
C VAL A 235 15.74 -2.08 -1.63
N THR A 236 16.53 -1.02 -1.80
CA THR A 236 16.04 0.33 -2.09
C THR A 236 16.57 0.83 -3.42
N TYR A 237 15.75 1.58 -4.17
CA TYR A 237 16.16 2.19 -5.43
C TYR A 237 15.44 3.53 -5.66
N GLY A 238 16.15 4.50 -6.21
CA GLY A 238 15.67 5.85 -6.48
C GLY A 238 16.33 6.89 -5.58
N PRO A 239 15.90 8.15 -5.65
CA PRO A 239 16.43 9.22 -4.85
C PRO A 239 16.03 9.08 -3.37
N SER A 240 16.72 9.83 -2.51
CA SER A 240 16.40 9.93 -1.08
C SER A 240 15.33 10.98 -0.75
N TRP A 241 14.64 11.49 -1.75
CA TRP A 241 13.62 12.55 -1.65
C TRP A 241 12.40 12.17 -2.49
N SER A 242 11.24 12.67 -2.11
CA SER A 242 10.00 12.54 -2.89
C SER A 242 9.47 13.88 -3.40
N PHE A 243 9.65 14.97 -2.65
CA PHE A 243 9.22 16.30 -3.05
C PHE A 243 10.32 17.04 -3.81
N HIS A 244 9.97 17.64 -4.96
CA HIS A 244 10.93 18.33 -5.85
C HIS A 244 10.35 19.56 -6.56
N ASP A 245 9.11 19.94 -6.26
CA ASP A 245 8.44 21.12 -6.82
C ASP A 245 8.53 21.19 -8.36
N PHE A 246 8.07 20.14 -9.07
CA PHE A 246 8.18 20.02 -10.52
C PHE A 246 9.61 20.23 -11.05
N GLY A 247 10.62 19.87 -10.26
CA GLY A 247 12.02 20.01 -10.58
C GLY A 247 12.57 21.44 -10.42
N ARG A 248 11.81 22.35 -9.85
CA ARG A 248 12.25 23.72 -9.57
C ARG A 248 13.24 23.78 -8.41
N LEU A 249 13.10 22.87 -7.44
CA LEU A 249 14.06 22.81 -6.32
C LEU A 249 15.39 22.19 -6.79
N PRO A 250 16.53 22.80 -6.38
CA PRO A 250 17.84 22.17 -6.46
C PRO A 250 17.83 20.81 -5.75
N VAL A 251 18.68 19.88 -6.18
CA VAL A 251 18.65 18.50 -5.65
C VAL A 251 18.91 18.46 -4.13
N GLU A 252 19.77 19.34 -3.65
CA GLU A 252 20.13 19.46 -2.24
C GLU A 252 19.01 20.02 -1.33
N GLU A 253 17.99 20.65 -1.91
CA GLU A 253 16.83 21.19 -1.18
C GLU A 253 15.62 20.25 -1.23
N ARG A 254 15.70 19.17 -2.01
CA ARG A 254 14.62 18.19 -2.12
C ARG A 254 14.55 17.30 -0.88
N VAL A 255 13.34 17.01 -0.44
CA VAL A 255 13.10 16.29 0.82
C VAL A 255 12.20 15.07 0.62
N LEU A 256 12.31 14.11 1.53
CA LEU A 256 11.39 12.99 1.62
C LEU A 256 10.23 13.39 2.54
N LEU A 257 9.01 13.40 2.00
CA LEU A 257 7.78 13.74 2.72
C LEU A 257 6.74 12.61 2.67
N ASP A 258 6.87 11.71 1.68
CA ASP A 258 5.93 10.63 1.44
C ASP A 258 6.47 9.32 2.01
N TYR A 259 5.62 8.54 2.67
CA TYR A 259 6.04 7.33 3.37
C TYR A 259 5.02 6.21 3.24
N VAL A 260 5.54 4.99 3.37
CA VAL A 260 4.76 3.78 3.61
C VAL A 260 5.22 3.19 4.94
N PHE A 261 4.27 3.03 5.86
CA PHE A 261 4.46 2.36 7.14
C PHE A 261 3.64 1.06 7.16
N VAL A 262 4.17 0.05 7.83
CA VAL A 262 3.48 -1.23 8.01
C VAL A 262 3.67 -1.72 9.43
N THR A 263 2.74 -2.49 9.97
CA THR A 263 2.87 -3.11 11.29
C THR A 263 4.16 -3.93 11.37
N LYS A 264 4.85 -3.83 12.49
CA LYS A 264 6.10 -4.53 12.77
C LYS A 264 5.98 -6.04 12.56
N GLY A 265 6.98 -6.60 11.89
CA GLY A 265 7.04 -8.02 11.53
C GLY A 265 6.60 -8.30 10.09
N ALA A 266 6.15 -7.30 9.34
CA ALA A 266 5.98 -7.43 7.90
C ALA A 266 7.35 -7.60 7.23
N LYS A 267 7.39 -8.36 6.14
CA LYS A 267 8.58 -8.45 5.31
C LYS A 267 8.51 -7.38 4.23
N ILE A 268 9.50 -6.50 4.16
CA ILE A 268 9.58 -5.45 3.15
C ILE A 268 10.72 -5.79 2.20
N ASP A 269 10.36 -6.23 0.99
CA ASP A 269 11.33 -6.72 0.00
C ASP A 269 11.96 -5.59 -0.79
N ARG A 270 11.15 -4.65 -1.29
CA ARG A 270 11.63 -3.55 -2.12
C ARG A 270 10.96 -2.23 -1.76
N TYR A 271 11.74 -1.17 -1.88
CA TYR A 271 11.29 0.21 -1.78
C TYR A 271 11.84 1.01 -2.96
N ARG A 272 10.98 1.71 -3.67
CA ARG A 272 11.39 2.51 -4.82
C ARG A 272 10.72 3.88 -4.81
N VAL A 273 11.53 4.94 -4.99
CA VAL A 273 11.03 6.26 -5.37
C VAL A 273 11.06 6.36 -6.89
N ILE A 274 9.88 6.58 -7.51
CA ILE A 274 9.69 6.58 -8.96
C ILE A 274 9.93 7.98 -9.50
N GLN A 275 10.93 8.12 -10.38
CA GLN A 275 11.28 9.38 -11.05
C GLN A 275 10.88 9.38 -12.54
N ASP A 276 9.85 8.62 -12.90
CA ASP A 276 9.42 8.54 -14.28
C ASP A 276 8.95 9.91 -14.78
N LYS A 277 9.41 10.25 -15.94
CA LYS A 277 9.23 11.58 -16.53
C LYS A 277 8.88 11.43 -18.01
N PRO A 278 7.59 11.20 -18.31
CA PRO A 278 7.16 11.06 -19.71
C PRO A 278 7.49 12.32 -20.52
N GLU A 279 8.19 12.18 -21.62
CA GLU A 279 8.47 13.26 -22.57
C GLU A 279 8.96 14.59 -21.94
N ASN A 280 9.71 14.54 -20.85
CA ASN A 280 10.14 15.71 -20.07
C ASN A 280 9.07 16.42 -19.25
N SER A 281 7.88 15.86 -19.09
CA SER A 281 6.86 16.38 -18.15
C SER A 281 6.95 15.67 -16.80
N TYR A 282 6.58 16.36 -15.73
CA TYR A 282 6.47 15.77 -14.40
C TYR A 282 5.07 15.20 -14.16
N LEU A 283 4.98 14.06 -13.50
CA LEU A 283 3.70 13.47 -13.10
C LEU A 283 3.01 14.26 -11.97
N SER A 284 3.83 14.82 -11.07
CA SER A 284 3.45 15.66 -9.93
C SER A 284 4.67 16.48 -9.51
N ASP A 285 4.54 17.33 -8.50
CA ASP A 285 5.65 17.93 -7.76
C ASP A 285 6.24 16.98 -6.71
N HIS A 286 5.59 15.82 -6.50
CA HIS A 286 6.09 14.68 -5.75
C HIS A 286 6.39 13.47 -6.66
N CYS A 287 7.36 12.65 -6.25
CA CYS A 287 7.62 11.32 -6.81
C CYS A 287 6.77 10.26 -6.12
N PRO A 288 6.09 9.38 -6.85
CA PRO A 288 5.44 8.23 -6.24
C PRO A 288 6.45 7.32 -5.55
N ILE A 289 6.02 6.67 -4.45
CA ILE A 289 6.80 5.63 -3.77
C ILE A 289 6.07 4.31 -3.94
N LEU A 290 6.78 3.28 -4.39
CA LEU A 290 6.29 1.91 -4.53
C LEU A 290 7.05 0.99 -3.58
N VAL A 291 6.31 0.20 -2.81
CA VAL A 291 6.84 -0.75 -1.84
C VAL A 291 6.26 -2.14 -2.11
N GLU A 292 7.13 -3.13 -2.21
CA GLU A 292 6.75 -4.55 -2.22
C GLU A 292 6.93 -5.09 -0.81
N LEU A 293 5.84 -5.58 -0.21
CA LEU A 293 5.83 -6.07 1.17
C LEU A 293 4.90 -7.28 1.33
N THR A 294 5.13 -8.05 2.39
CA THR A 294 4.25 -9.14 2.81
C THR A 294 3.83 -8.90 4.25
N VAL A 295 2.53 -8.77 4.51
CA VAL A 295 1.96 -8.73 5.86
C VAL A 295 1.83 -10.16 6.39
N GLN A 296 2.05 -10.35 7.69
CA GLN A 296 1.99 -11.67 8.34
C GLN A 296 0.79 -11.77 9.26
#